data_6d883275cce390b2c35a2d5d95203d16
#
_entry.id   6d883275cce390b2c35a2d5d95203d16
#
_cell.length_a   1.000
_cell.length_b   1.000
_cell.length_c   1.000
_cell.angle_alpha   90.00
_cell.angle_beta   90.00
_cell.angle_gamma   90.00
#
_symmetry.space_group_name_H-M   'P 1'
#
loop_
_entity.id
_entity.type
_entity.pdbx_description
1 polymer ?
#
loop_
_entity_poly.entity_id
_entity_poly.type
_entity_poly.pdbx_seq_one_letter_code
_entity_poly.pdbx_strand_id
1 'polypeptide(L)'
;MSDLNQIGSQDNWTCWLCDKPVDPDVSVNSDFGPSADGYFASKAKKGAATPERLAHRSCNTMKGKIAPVIKWPEDLLVFDAAPIIETVERLAKKGGREAVGRCANQEDASHAKDWLLDRLGRLAPSIGFQIEITPGAGQFLLKLSSN
;
A
#
# COMPACT_ATOMS: atom_id res chain seq x y z
N MET A 1 17.31 12.98 -9.75
CA MET A 1 16.51 13.88 -8.88
C MET A 1 15.04 13.52 -9.03
N SER A 2 14.35 13.36 -7.93
CA SER A 2 12.93 12.97 -7.95
C SER A 2 12.05 14.14 -8.38
N ASP A 3 11.11 13.87 -9.29
CA ASP A 3 10.13 14.87 -9.70
C ASP A 3 8.90 14.77 -8.81
N LEU A 4 8.78 15.65 -7.84
CA LEU A 4 7.69 15.64 -6.87
C LEU A 4 6.32 15.89 -7.52
N ASN A 5 6.26 16.66 -8.60
CA ASN A 5 5.00 16.85 -9.31
C ASN A 5 4.52 15.56 -9.97
N GLN A 6 5.43 14.81 -10.57
CA GLN A 6 5.11 13.54 -11.19
C GLN A 6 4.70 12.51 -10.13
N ILE A 7 5.47 12.44 -9.05
CA ILE A 7 5.20 11.52 -7.94
C ILE A 7 3.86 11.86 -7.28
N GLY A 8 3.61 13.14 -7.05
CA GLY A 8 2.34 13.61 -6.47
C GLY A 8 1.14 13.27 -7.34
N SER A 9 1.25 13.51 -8.64
CA SER A 9 0.18 13.18 -9.59
C SER A 9 -0.08 11.67 -9.63
N GLN A 10 0.98 10.87 -9.62
CA GLN A 10 0.90 9.41 -9.60
C GLN A 10 0.13 8.91 -8.37
N ASP A 11 0.36 9.52 -7.21
CA ASP A 11 -0.21 9.08 -5.93
C ASP A 11 -1.44 9.89 -5.53
N ASN A 12 -2.01 10.67 -6.45
CA ASN A 12 -3.18 11.52 -6.20
C ASN A 12 -2.98 12.44 -4.99
N TRP A 13 -1.74 12.92 -4.81
CA TRP A 13 -1.36 13.80 -3.69
C TRP A 13 -1.79 13.25 -2.34
N THR A 14 -1.61 11.95 -2.17
CA THR A 14 -1.92 11.23 -0.93
C THR A 14 -0.65 10.57 -0.38
N CYS A 15 -0.36 10.79 0.89
CA CYS A 15 0.79 10.17 1.55
C CYS A 15 0.60 8.64 1.63
N TRP A 16 1.57 7.90 1.11
CA TRP A 16 1.48 6.44 1.10
C TRP A 16 1.63 5.82 2.50
N LEU A 17 2.17 6.58 3.45
CA LEU A 17 2.40 6.11 4.82
C LEU A 17 1.18 6.34 5.72
N CYS A 18 0.61 7.55 5.71
CA CYS A 18 -0.51 7.89 6.59
C CYS A 18 -1.87 7.97 5.89
N ASP A 19 -1.88 7.88 4.57
CA ASP A 19 -3.08 7.92 3.71
C ASP A 19 -3.87 9.25 3.81
N LYS A 20 -3.20 10.32 4.21
CA LYS A 20 -3.77 11.67 4.27
C LYS A 20 -3.27 12.53 3.13
N PRO A 21 -4.03 13.56 2.72
CA PRO A 21 -3.61 14.41 1.61
C PRO A 21 -2.30 15.13 1.89
N VAL A 22 -1.52 15.32 0.81
CA VAL A 22 -0.29 16.12 0.82
C VAL A 22 -0.55 17.36 -0.03
N ASP A 23 -0.39 18.54 0.55
CA ASP A 23 -0.61 19.80 -0.16
C ASP A 23 0.63 20.12 -1.01
N PRO A 24 0.50 20.21 -2.34
CA PRO A 24 1.64 20.53 -3.22
C PRO A 24 2.20 21.94 -3.02
N ASP A 25 1.43 22.85 -2.42
CA ASP A 25 1.84 24.23 -2.21
C ASP A 25 2.62 24.44 -0.92
N VAL A 26 2.67 23.41 -0.05
CA VAL A 26 3.48 23.48 1.17
C VAL A 26 4.95 23.28 0.83
N SER A 27 5.84 24.06 1.47
CA SER A 27 7.28 23.97 1.23
C SER A 27 7.79 22.53 1.48
N VAL A 28 8.69 22.08 0.61
CA VAL A 28 9.37 20.79 0.77
C VAL A 28 10.21 20.72 2.04
N ASN A 29 10.50 21.86 2.65
CA ASN A 29 11.24 21.94 3.92
C ASN A 29 10.31 21.89 5.13
N SER A 30 8.98 21.94 4.92
CA SER A 30 8.01 21.80 6.00
C SER A 30 7.80 20.32 6.35
N ASP A 31 7.52 20.06 7.62
CA ASP A 31 7.21 18.70 8.08
C ASP A 31 6.02 18.10 7.35
N PHE A 32 5.08 18.92 6.89
CA PHE A 32 3.88 18.48 6.16
C PHE A 32 4.04 18.63 4.64
N GLY A 33 5.21 19.03 4.17
CA GLY A 33 5.48 19.18 2.75
C GLY A 33 5.67 17.86 2.02
N PRO A 34 5.64 17.89 0.67
CA PRO A 34 5.82 16.69 -0.14
C PRO A 34 7.26 16.17 -0.07
N SER A 35 7.40 14.86 -0.04
CA SER A 35 8.69 14.16 -0.01
C SER A 35 8.58 12.88 -0.82
N ALA A 36 9.68 12.45 -1.45
CA ALA A 36 9.74 11.21 -2.21
C ALA A 36 10.37 10.10 -1.37
N ASP A 37 9.70 8.95 -1.29
CA ASP A 37 10.20 7.78 -0.57
C ASP A 37 10.37 6.62 -1.54
N GLY A 38 11.58 6.09 -1.63
CA GLY A 38 11.95 5.02 -2.54
C GLY A 38 11.97 3.63 -1.92
N TYR A 39 11.23 3.40 -0.84
CA TYR A 39 11.27 2.12 -0.12
C TYR A 39 11.06 0.91 -1.04
N PHE A 40 9.97 0.90 -1.80
CA PHE A 40 9.70 -0.22 -2.70
C PHE A 40 10.63 -0.25 -3.90
N ALA A 41 11.13 0.90 -4.34
CA ALA A 41 12.09 0.94 -5.43
C ALA A 41 13.38 0.22 -5.04
N SER A 42 13.83 0.37 -3.79
CA SER A 42 15.03 -0.30 -3.28
C SER A 42 14.81 -1.80 -3.02
N LYS A 43 13.55 -2.24 -2.90
CA LYS A 43 13.20 -3.65 -2.64
C LYS A 43 12.76 -4.40 -3.89
N ALA A 44 12.59 -3.72 -5.01
CA ALA A 44 12.10 -4.32 -6.23
C ALA A 44 13.03 -5.42 -6.75
N LYS A 45 12.46 -6.41 -7.43
CA LYS A 45 13.26 -7.42 -8.15
C LYS A 45 14.10 -6.73 -9.20
N LYS A 46 15.26 -7.32 -9.51
CA LYS A 46 16.11 -6.84 -10.60
C LYS A 46 15.30 -6.78 -11.89
N GLY A 47 15.26 -5.61 -12.50
CA GLY A 47 14.50 -5.36 -13.73
C GLY A 47 13.06 -4.88 -13.51
N ALA A 48 12.55 -4.92 -12.28
CA ALA A 48 11.23 -4.36 -11.96
C ALA A 48 11.36 -2.87 -11.67
N ALA A 49 10.57 -2.04 -12.34
CA ALA A 49 10.55 -0.61 -12.13
C ALA A 49 9.45 -0.27 -11.13
N THR A 50 9.84 0.05 -9.89
CA THR A 50 8.92 0.53 -8.88
C THR A 50 9.26 1.98 -8.59
N PRO A 51 8.35 2.93 -8.90
CA PRO A 51 8.65 4.34 -8.71
C PRO A 51 8.67 4.72 -7.23
N GLU A 52 9.29 5.86 -6.95
CA GLU A 52 9.22 6.46 -5.63
C GLU A 52 7.78 6.85 -5.30
N ARG A 53 7.46 6.93 -4.01
CA ARG A 53 6.11 7.20 -3.53
C ARG A 53 6.06 8.54 -2.81
N LEU A 54 4.89 9.18 -2.88
CA LEU A 54 4.68 10.46 -2.20
C LEU A 54 4.43 10.24 -0.71
N ALA A 55 5.11 11.02 0.11
CA ALA A 55 4.91 11.01 1.56
C ALA A 55 5.00 12.43 2.10
N HIS A 56 4.45 12.67 3.29
CA HIS A 56 4.79 13.86 4.04
C HIS A 56 6.25 13.75 4.49
N ARG A 57 6.96 14.87 4.52
CA ARG A 57 8.36 14.87 4.96
C ARG A 57 8.52 14.29 6.35
N SER A 58 7.64 14.64 7.29
CA SER A 58 7.67 14.10 8.66
C SER A 58 7.45 12.59 8.68
N CYS A 59 6.50 12.08 7.86
CA CYS A 59 6.24 10.65 7.77
C CYS A 59 7.46 9.91 7.24
N ASN A 60 8.08 10.44 6.20
CA ASN A 60 9.28 9.86 5.60
C ASN A 60 10.47 9.88 6.58
N THR A 61 10.64 10.99 7.29
CA THR A 61 11.72 11.13 8.28
C THR A 61 11.54 10.16 9.45
N MET A 62 10.32 10.04 9.97
CA MET A 62 10.02 9.12 11.08
C MET A 62 10.21 7.65 10.69
N LYS A 63 9.85 7.31 9.45
CA LYS A 63 10.06 5.97 8.92
C LYS A 63 11.55 5.66 8.81
N GLY A 64 12.34 6.59 8.28
CA GLY A 64 13.78 6.41 8.06
C GLY A 64 14.04 5.21 7.17
N LYS A 65 14.86 4.27 7.63
CA LYS A 65 15.23 3.05 6.91
C LYS A 65 14.43 1.84 7.38
N ILE A 66 13.49 2.03 8.30
CA ILE A 66 12.67 0.95 8.86
C ILE A 66 11.51 0.67 7.92
N ALA A 67 11.11 -0.59 7.82
CA ALA A 67 9.95 -0.97 7.03
C ALA A 67 8.71 -0.24 7.57
N PRO A 68 7.95 0.44 6.73
CA PRO A 68 6.76 1.15 7.18
C PRO A 68 5.67 0.19 7.64
N VAL A 69 4.88 0.65 8.61
CA VAL A 69 3.68 -0.07 9.05
C VAL A 69 2.47 0.64 8.47
N ILE A 70 1.79 -0.02 7.55
CA ILE A 70 0.54 0.47 6.97
C ILE A 70 -0.59 -0.32 7.58
N LYS A 71 -1.49 0.38 8.26
CA LYS A 71 -2.59 -0.25 8.98
C LYS A 71 -3.82 -0.34 8.09
N TRP A 72 -4.57 -1.41 8.30
CA TRP A 72 -5.91 -1.51 7.74
C TRP A 72 -6.81 -0.44 8.38
N PRO A 73 -7.79 0.11 7.64
CA PRO A 73 -8.72 1.09 8.21
C PRO A 73 -9.51 0.49 9.38
N GLU A 74 -9.72 1.30 10.41
CA GLU A 74 -10.46 0.85 11.61
C GLU A 74 -11.94 0.62 11.33
N ASP A 75 -12.48 1.27 10.32
CA ASP A 75 -13.88 1.11 9.92
C ASP A 75 -14.15 -0.14 9.07
N LEU A 76 -13.08 -0.84 8.64
CA LEU A 76 -13.21 -2.12 7.95
C LEU A 76 -13.04 -3.26 8.94
N LEU A 77 -14.09 -4.07 9.10
CA LEU A 77 -14.03 -5.24 9.97
C LEU A 77 -13.37 -6.40 9.26
N VAL A 78 -12.06 -6.49 9.42
CA VAL A 78 -11.26 -7.57 8.84
C VAL A 78 -10.59 -8.34 9.99
N PHE A 79 -10.88 -9.63 10.08
CA PHE A 79 -10.28 -10.53 11.07
C PHE A 79 -8.99 -11.12 10.51
N ASP A 80 -8.00 -11.35 11.37
CA ASP A 80 -6.70 -11.91 10.99
C ASP A 80 -6.04 -11.13 9.85
N ALA A 81 -6.14 -9.81 9.90
CA ALA A 81 -5.57 -8.93 8.88
C ALA A 81 -4.05 -9.06 8.83
N ALA A 82 -3.52 -9.40 7.66
CA ALA A 82 -2.08 -9.56 7.46
C ALA A 82 -1.37 -8.20 7.37
N PRO A 83 -0.10 -8.11 7.80
CA PRO A 83 0.69 -6.89 7.60
C PRO A 83 0.85 -6.62 6.09
N ILE A 84 0.44 -5.43 5.65
CA ILE A 84 0.39 -5.11 4.23
C ILE A 84 1.79 -5.13 3.60
N ILE A 85 2.73 -4.42 4.19
CA ILE A 85 4.07 -4.25 3.60
C ILE A 85 4.81 -5.59 3.50
N GLU A 86 4.84 -6.37 4.57
CA GLU A 86 5.51 -7.67 4.57
C GLU A 86 4.91 -8.62 3.55
N THR A 87 3.60 -8.63 3.44
CA THR A 87 2.88 -9.45 2.46
C THR A 87 3.25 -9.06 1.03
N VAL A 88 3.26 -7.75 0.74
CA VAL A 88 3.65 -7.25 -0.58
C VAL A 88 5.10 -7.62 -0.90
N GLU A 89 6.02 -7.49 0.05
CA GLU A 89 7.41 -7.88 -0.16
C GLU A 89 7.56 -9.36 -0.51
N ARG A 90 6.84 -10.25 0.20
CA ARG A 90 6.89 -11.68 -0.10
C ARG A 90 6.33 -11.98 -1.48
N LEU A 91 5.18 -11.40 -1.82
CA LEU A 91 4.56 -11.62 -3.12
C LEU A 91 5.41 -11.05 -4.27
N ALA A 92 6.06 -9.91 -4.03
CA ALA A 92 6.95 -9.31 -5.02
C ALA A 92 8.17 -10.18 -5.30
N LYS A 93 8.67 -10.89 -4.29
CA LYS A 93 9.86 -11.75 -4.42
C LYS A 93 9.52 -13.14 -4.97
N LYS A 94 8.45 -13.73 -4.48
CA LYS A 94 8.15 -15.16 -4.73
C LYS A 94 6.92 -15.39 -5.60
N GLY A 95 6.05 -14.38 -5.72
CA GLY A 95 4.74 -14.57 -6.34
C GLY A 95 3.85 -15.46 -5.50
N GLY A 96 2.82 -16.03 -6.11
CA GLY A 96 1.88 -16.91 -5.43
C GLY A 96 0.69 -16.18 -4.83
N ARG A 97 0.09 -16.75 -3.81
CA ARG A 97 -1.06 -16.18 -3.14
C ARG A 97 -0.98 -16.38 -1.64
N GLU A 98 -1.56 -15.43 -0.89
CA GLU A 98 -1.60 -15.48 0.57
C GLU A 98 -2.96 -15.02 1.06
N ALA A 99 -3.43 -15.62 2.15
CA ALA A 99 -4.62 -15.13 2.83
C ALA A 99 -4.25 -13.84 3.58
N VAL A 100 -5.01 -12.77 3.35
CA VAL A 100 -4.71 -11.46 3.94
C VAL A 100 -5.75 -11.02 4.96
N GLY A 101 -6.84 -11.75 5.11
CA GLY A 101 -7.87 -11.44 6.10
C GLY A 101 -9.13 -12.20 5.85
N ARG A 102 -10.08 -12.07 6.78
CA ARG A 102 -11.40 -12.68 6.71
C ARG A 102 -12.45 -11.66 7.10
N CYS A 103 -13.62 -11.73 6.48
CA CYS A 103 -14.74 -10.87 6.82
C CYS A 103 -15.96 -11.72 7.17
N ALA A 104 -16.84 -11.16 8.01
CA ALA A 104 -18.02 -11.87 8.48
C ALA A 104 -19.09 -12.05 7.39
N ASN A 105 -19.13 -11.14 6.41
CA ASN A 105 -20.10 -11.18 5.34
C ASN A 105 -19.47 -10.74 4.03
N GLN A 106 -20.19 -10.97 2.91
CA GLN A 106 -19.65 -10.66 1.59
C GLN A 106 -19.52 -9.17 1.34
N GLU A 107 -20.40 -8.36 1.89
CA GLU A 107 -20.35 -6.91 1.72
C GLU A 107 -19.06 -6.34 2.33
N ASP A 108 -18.74 -6.74 3.55
CA ASP A 108 -17.49 -6.33 4.20
C ASP A 108 -16.28 -6.82 3.42
N ALA A 109 -16.33 -8.05 2.92
CA ALA A 109 -15.24 -8.60 2.10
C ALA A 109 -15.03 -7.82 0.81
N SER A 110 -16.13 -7.39 0.16
CA SER A 110 -16.05 -6.58 -1.06
C SER A 110 -15.44 -5.21 -0.78
N HIS A 111 -15.83 -4.56 0.31
CA HIS A 111 -15.26 -3.27 0.70
C HIS A 111 -13.77 -3.40 1.03
N ALA A 112 -13.39 -4.44 1.77
CA ALA A 112 -12.00 -4.70 2.11
C ALA A 112 -11.16 -4.97 0.85
N LYS A 113 -11.69 -5.75 -0.08
CA LYS A 113 -11.04 -6.03 -1.36
C LYS A 113 -10.80 -4.75 -2.14
N ASP A 114 -11.81 -3.91 -2.29
CA ASP A 114 -11.71 -2.68 -3.07
C ASP A 114 -10.69 -1.73 -2.44
N TRP A 115 -10.74 -1.57 -1.12
CA TRP A 115 -9.78 -0.73 -0.42
C TRP A 115 -8.35 -1.24 -0.61
N LEU A 116 -8.14 -2.53 -0.42
CA LEU A 116 -6.78 -3.11 -0.50
C LEU A 116 -6.24 -3.04 -1.93
N LEU A 117 -7.05 -3.33 -2.93
CA LEU A 117 -6.60 -3.23 -4.33
C LEU A 117 -6.23 -1.80 -4.71
N ASP A 118 -7.03 -0.81 -4.29
CA ASP A 118 -6.69 0.59 -4.50
C ASP A 118 -5.37 0.95 -3.83
N ARG A 119 -5.19 0.54 -2.58
CA ARG A 119 -3.98 0.80 -1.82
C ARG A 119 -2.76 0.15 -2.49
N LEU A 120 -2.88 -1.12 -2.86
CA LEU A 120 -1.78 -1.87 -3.48
C LEU A 120 -1.40 -1.31 -4.85
N GLY A 121 -2.37 -0.85 -5.64
CA GLY A 121 -2.09 -0.22 -6.92
C GLY A 121 -1.26 1.05 -6.78
N ARG A 122 -1.42 1.76 -5.68
CA ARG A 122 -0.62 2.94 -5.38
C ARG A 122 0.73 2.58 -4.75
N LEU A 123 0.78 1.54 -3.91
CA LEU A 123 2.02 1.13 -3.23
C LEU A 123 3.03 0.49 -4.17
N ALA A 124 2.58 -0.38 -5.04
CA ALA A 124 3.46 -1.15 -5.93
C ALA A 124 2.85 -1.22 -7.33
N PRO A 125 2.82 -0.10 -8.07
CA PRO A 125 2.14 -0.03 -9.36
C PRO A 125 2.75 -0.92 -10.44
N SER A 126 3.98 -1.39 -10.27
CA SER A 126 4.61 -2.31 -11.22
C SER A 126 4.17 -3.76 -11.03
N ILE A 127 3.42 -4.06 -9.96
CA ILE A 127 2.97 -5.41 -9.64
C ILE A 127 1.45 -5.48 -9.85
N GLY A 128 1.00 -6.49 -10.59
CA GLY A 128 -0.43 -6.74 -10.75
C GLY A 128 -0.94 -7.56 -9.57
N PHE A 129 -1.93 -7.05 -8.86
CA PHE A 129 -2.54 -7.75 -7.73
C PHE A 129 -3.97 -8.16 -8.04
N GLN A 130 -4.38 -9.30 -7.51
CA GLN A 130 -5.75 -9.79 -7.57
C GLN A 130 -6.16 -10.28 -6.20
N ILE A 131 -7.43 -10.10 -5.87
CA ILE A 131 -8.00 -10.61 -4.61
C ILE A 131 -9.20 -11.48 -4.94
N GLU A 132 -9.17 -12.72 -4.46
CA GLU A 132 -10.28 -13.66 -4.56
C GLU A 132 -10.98 -13.75 -3.20
N ILE A 133 -12.30 -13.62 -3.20
CA ILE A 133 -13.12 -13.81 -2.01
C ILE A 133 -13.65 -15.23 -2.02
N THR A 134 -13.26 -16.04 -1.04
CA THR A 134 -13.65 -17.46 -0.95
C THR A 134 -14.49 -17.68 0.29
N PRO A 135 -15.75 -18.12 0.15
CA PRO A 135 -16.57 -18.45 1.32
C PRO A 135 -16.08 -19.73 2.00
N GLY A 136 -16.19 -19.77 3.32
CA GLY A 136 -15.82 -20.95 4.09
C GLY A 136 -16.04 -20.75 5.58
N ALA A 137 -16.55 -21.76 6.27
CA ALA A 137 -16.77 -21.76 7.72
C ALA A 137 -17.60 -20.55 8.22
N GLY A 138 -18.56 -20.11 7.43
CA GLY A 138 -19.42 -18.96 7.79
C GLY A 138 -18.78 -17.60 7.63
N GLN A 139 -17.58 -17.55 7.03
CA GLN A 139 -16.84 -16.31 6.78
C GLN A 139 -16.39 -16.24 5.33
N PHE A 140 -15.82 -15.10 4.96
CA PHE A 140 -15.31 -14.87 3.62
C PHE A 140 -13.82 -14.57 3.69
N LEU A 141 -13.03 -15.43 3.08
CA LEU A 141 -11.56 -15.34 3.10
C LEU A 141 -11.08 -14.49 1.92
N LEU A 142 -10.18 -13.55 2.20
CA LEU A 142 -9.53 -12.73 1.19
C LEU A 142 -8.17 -13.34 0.84
N LYS A 143 -8.01 -13.76 -0.41
CA LYS A 143 -6.73 -14.31 -0.90
C LYS A 143 -6.12 -13.35 -1.90
N LEU A 144 -4.97 -12.82 -1.56
CA LEU A 144 -4.21 -11.90 -2.41
C LEU A 144 -3.19 -12.68 -3.23
N SER A 145 -3.16 -12.38 -4.53
CA SER A 145 -2.16 -12.96 -5.43
C SER A 145 -1.51 -11.86 -6.27
N SER A 146 -0.29 -12.13 -6.71
CA SER A 146 0.43 -11.26 -7.64
C SER A 146 0.72 -11.99 -8.93
N ASN A 147 0.78 -11.23 -10.02
CA ASN A 147 1.15 -11.76 -11.32
C ASN A 147 2.65 -12.02 -11.43
#